data_6f2faa487e40892b586732c6bd745dbc
#
_entry.id   6f2faa487e40892b586732c6bd745dbc
#
_cell.length_a   1.000
_cell.length_b   1.000
_cell.length_c   1.000
_cell.angle_alpha   90.00
_cell.angle_beta   90.00
_cell.angle_gamma   90.00
#
_symmetry.space_group_name_H-M   'P 1'
#
loop_
_entity.id
_entity.type
_entity.pdbx_description
1 polymer ?
#
loop_
_entity_poly.entity_id
_entity_poly.type
_entity_poly.pdbx_seq_one_letter_code
_entity_poly.pdbx_strand_id
1 'polypeptide(L)'
;MDAPQYGWVGDDFTGATDTLATISERGHRAFLFLGVPDGERLRMAGPLDAVGIASAARSMGSAELRQTVEPVGHFFRALGVRLVHYKCCSTFDSAPNVGNLAVAVQALRPFVDHPTVVILGGQPSLRRYCAFSNLFAASGDAVHRLDRHPTMSRHPATPMGEADLRRHLATLGLGAVAAVHYPLLENGARLAGLVASQ
;
A
#
# COMPACT_ATOMS: atom_id res chain seq x y z
N MET A 1 -0.40 -15.02 23.75
CA MET A 1 0.11 -13.75 23.22
C MET A 1 -0.95 -13.23 22.29
N ASP A 2 -1.31 -11.96 22.40
CA ASP A 2 -2.28 -11.36 21.50
C ASP A 2 -1.69 -11.30 20.08
N ALA A 3 -2.55 -11.53 19.08
CA ALA A 3 -2.16 -11.45 17.68
C ALA A 3 -1.74 -10.01 17.31
N PRO A 4 -0.75 -9.83 16.42
CA PRO A 4 -0.42 -8.52 15.88
C PRO A 4 -1.66 -7.86 15.26
N GLN A 5 -1.90 -6.59 15.57
CA GLN A 5 -3.07 -5.88 15.06
C GLN A 5 -2.88 -5.46 13.60
N TYR A 6 -1.62 -5.26 13.17
CA TYR A 6 -1.27 -4.69 11.87
C TYR A 6 -0.26 -5.56 11.14
N GLY A 7 -0.58 -5.91 9.90
CA GLY A 7 0.33 -6.58 8.98
C GLY A 7 0.56 -5.75 7.72
N TRP A 8 1.79 -5.63 7.26
CA TRP A 8 2.06 -4.98 5.98
C TRP A 8 2.98 -5.80 5.09
N VAL A 9 2.74 -5.73 3.80
CA VAL A 9 3.66 -6.22 2.78
C VAL A 9 4.12 -5.04 1.93
N GLY A 10 5.43 -4.82 1.88
CA GLY A 10 6.03 -3.79 1.04
C GLY A 10 6.27 -4.31 -0.37
N ASP A 11 5.93 -3.51 -1.38
CA ASP A 11 6.23 -3.81 -2.77
C ASP A 11 7.71 -3.60 -3.12
N ASP A 12 8.43 -2.86 -2.25
CA ASP A 12 9.88 -2.73 -2.25
C ASP A 12 10.44 -2.68 -0.82
N PHE A 13 11.76 -2.86 -0.69
CA PHE A 13 12.44 -2.87 0.61
C PHE A 13 12.44 -1.50 1.29
N THR A 14 12.58 -0.42 0.52
CA THR A 14 12.60 0.95 1.05
C THR A 14 11.25 1.31 1.67
N GLY A 15 10.14 1.06 0.96
CA GLY A 15 8.80 1.30 1.50
C GLY A 15 8.47 0.40 2.70
N ALA A 16 8.93 -0.85 2.67
CA ALA A 16 8.73 -1.77 3.79
C ALA A 16 9.44 -1.28 5.06
N THR A 17 10.68 -0.79 4.95
CA THR A 17 11.46 -0.23 6.08
C THR A 17 10.95 1.13 6.53
N ASP A 18 10.47 2.00 5.65
CA ASP A 18 9.80 3.27 5.99
C ASP A 18 8.57 3.02 6.89
N THR A 19 7.78 2.00 6.55
CA THR A 19 6.64 1.59 7.38
C THR A 19 7.08 1.07 8.74
N LEU A 20 8.13 0.22 8.79
CA LEU A 20 8.71 -0.26 10.05
C LEU A 20 9.15 0.89 10.93
N ALA A 21 9.91 1.85 10.38
CA ALA A 21 10.39 3.02 11.10
C ALA A 21 9.23 3.83 11.68
N THR A 22 8.23 4.13 10.85
CA THR A 22 7.04 4.90 11.24
C THR A 22 6.27 4.27 12.40
N ILE A 23 6.14 2.93 12.41
CA ILE A 23 5.44 2.19 13.47
C ILE A 23 6.30 2.19 14.77
N SER A 24 7.59 1.93 14.63
CA SER A 24 8.53 1.85 15.75
C SER A 24 8.72 3.21 16.45
N GLU A 25 8.78 4.31 15.69
CA GLU A 25 8.85 5.68 16.22
C GLU A 25 7.62 6.06 17.04
N ARG A 26 6.49 5.40 16.83
CA ARG A 26 5.26 5.55 17.63
C ARG A 26 5.20 4.63 18.86
N GLY A 27 6.28 3.90 19.15
CA GLY A 27 6.42 3.05 20.34
C GLY A 27 5.81 1.66 20.19
N HIS A 28 5.41 1.24 18.99
CA HIS A 28 4.90 -0.11 18.76
C HIS A 28 6.04 -1.09 18.45
N ARG A 29 5.91 -2.32 18.94
CA ARG A 29 6.84 -3.41 18.65
C ARG A 29 6.55 -3.95 17.26
N ALA A 30 7.41 -3.67 16.31
CA ALA A 30 7.27 -4.09 14.94
C ALA A 30 8.51 -4.87 14.47
N PHE A 31 8.31 -5.83 13.59
CA PHE A 31 9.39 -6.58 12.95
C PHE A 31 9.12 -6.75 11.45
N LEU A 32 10.18 -6.64 10.64
CA LEU A 32 10.12 -6.81 9.19
C LEU A 32 10.92 -8.05 8.78
N PHE A 33 10.25 -8.99 8.15
CA PHE A 33 10.87 -10.20 7.59
C PHE A 33 11.12 -10.05 6.08
N LEU A 34 12.19 -10.68 5.61
CA LEU A 34 12.52 -10.78 4.18
C LEU A 34 11.82 -12.02 3.55
N GLY A 35 10.49 -11.98 3.49
CA GLY A 35 9.64 -13.10 3.11
C GLY A 35 8.88 -13.68 4.30
N VAL A 36 7.94 -14.58 4.05
CA VAL A 36 7.11 -15.20 5.11
C VAL A 36 8.00 -16.02 6.05
N PRO A 37 8.04 -15.69 7.35
CA PRO A 37 8.88 -16.41 8.30
C PRO A 37 8.29 -17.79 8.62
N ASP A 38 9.16 -18.72 8.97
CA ASP A 38 8.77 -19.93 9.67
C ASP A 38 8.40 -19.65 11.14
N GLY A 39 7.84 -20.66 11.81
CA GLY A 39 7.42 -20.52 13.21
C GLY A 39 8.56 -20.26 14.19
N GLU A 40 9.79 -20.66 13.89
CA GLU A 40 10.97 -20.42 14.73
C GLU A 40 11.39 -18.95 14.65
N ARG A 41 11.55 -18.40 13.45
CA ARG A 41 11.89 -17.01 13.23
C ARG A 41 10.84 -16.07 13.80
N LEU A 42 9.54 -16.42 13.65
CA LEU A 42 8.46 -15.63 14.24
C LEU A 42 8.55 -15.63 15.79
N ARG A 43 8.84 -16.75 16.43
CA ARG A 43 9.01 -16.83 17.89
C ARG A 43 10.24 -16.04 18.37
N MET A 44 11.33 -16.05 17.61
CA MET A 44 12.54 -15.27 17.92
C MET A 44 12.30 -13.76 17.91
N ALA A 45 11.36 -13.27 17.11
CA ALA A 45 10.98 -11.86 17.09
C ALA A 45 10.23 -11.43 18.36
N GLY A 46 9.72 -12.38 19.14
CA GLY A 46 8.98 -12.11 20.38
C GLY A 46 7.55 -11.59 20.13
N PRO A 47 6.94 -10.98 21.15
CA PRO A 47 5.60 -10.42 21.01
C PRO A 47 5.60 -9.13 20.16
N LEU A 48 4.76 -9.09 19.13
CA LEU A 48 4.69 -8.01 18.15
C LEU A 48 3.31 -7.36 18.14
N ASP A 49 3.27 -6.03 17.98
CA ASP A 49 2.07 -5.25 17.70
C ASP A 49 1.82 -5.16 16.18
N ALA A 50 2.91 -5.22 15.39
CA ALA A 50 2.87 -5.18 13.94
C ALA A 50 3.92 -6.11 13.31
N VAL A 51 3.58 -6.72 12.16
CA VAL A 51 4.47 -7.62 11.40
C VAL A 51 4.51 -7.25 9.93
N GLY A 52 5.72 -7.09 9.40
CA GLY A 52 5.96 -6.74 8.00
C GLY A 52 6.64 -7.85 7.21
N ILE A 53 6.32 -7.89 5.92
CA ILE A 53 6.99 -8.72 4.94
C ILE A 53 7.54 -7.81 3.84
N ALA A 54 8.85 -7.83 3.63
CA ALA A 54 9.45 -7.13 2.50
C ALA A 54 9.41 -8.02 1.26
N SER A 55 9.15 -7.40 0.12
CA SER A 55 9.18 -8.07 -1.18
C SER A 55 9.74 -7.14 -2.27
N ALA A 56 9.92 -7.67 -3.48
CA ALA A 56 10.27 -6.92 -4.67
C ALA A 56 9.09 -6.86 -5.67
N ALA A 57 7.85 -6.91 -5.18
CA ALA A 57 6.64 -7.05 -5.98
C ALA A 57 6.44 -5.92 -7.01
N ARG A 58 7.02 -4.73 -6.76
CA ARG A 58 7.00 -3.61 -7.72
C ARG A 58 7.66 -3.95 -9.06
N SER A 59 8.67 -4.80 -9.06
CA SER A 59 9.40 -5.20 -10.27
C SER A 59 8.89 -6.50 -10.91
N MET A 60 7.88 -7.14 -10.31
CA MET A 60 7.37 -8.43 -10.74
C MET A 60 6.25 -8.30 -11.76
N GLY A 61 6.21 -9.25 -12.70
CA GLY A 61 5.04 -9.47 -13.55
C GLY A 61 3.84 -9.98 -12.74
N SER A 62 2.62 -9.88 -13.28
CA SER A 62 1.38 -10.18 -12.56
C SER A 62 1.32 -11.59 -11.94
N ALA A 63 1.84 -12.60 -12.64
CA ALA A 63 1.84 -13.98 -12.15
C ALA A 63 2.80 -14.15 -10.95
N GLU A 64 4.01 -13.64 -11.06
CA GLU A 64 5.05 -13.68 -10.01
C GLU A 64 4.62 -12.87 -8.78
N LEU A 65 4.05 -11.67 -9.02
CA LEU A 65 3.50 -10.83 -7.95
C LEU A 65 2.43 -11.59 -7.15
N ARG A 66 1.50 -12.25 -7.82
CA ARG A 66 0.47 -13.05 -7.16
C ARG A 66 1.10 -14.18 -6.35
N GLN A 67 2.02 -14.94 -6.93
CA GLN A 67 2.72 -16.04 -6.24
C GLN A 67 3.52 -15.56 -5.02
N THR A 68 4.00 -14.33 -5.03
CA THR A 68 4.73 -13.72 -3.91
C THR A 68 3.79 -13.22 -2.82
N VAL A 69 2.66 -12.62 -3.17
CA VAL A 69 1.77 -11.92 -2.24
C VAL A 69 0.71 -12.84 -1.61
N GLU A 70 0.19 -13.83 -2.32
CA GLU A 70 -0.79 -14.79 -1.78
C GLU A 70 -0.32 -15.52 -0.51
N PRO A 71 0.93 -16.05 -0.43
CA PRO A 71 1.44 -16.66 0.80
C PRO A 71 1.48 -15.68 1.98
N VAL A 72 1.72 -14.39 1.73
CA VAL A 72 1.68 -13.35 2.76
C VAL A 72 0.26 -13.16 3.28
N GLY A 73 -0.72 -13.17 2.42
CA GLY A 73 -2.14 -13.14 2.81
C GLY A 73 -2.53 -14.32 3.70
N HIS A 74 -2.14 -15.53 3.32
CA HIS A 74 -2.32 -16.73 4.15
C HIS A 74 -1.66 -16.59 5.53
N PHE A 75 -0.43 -16.11 5.56
CA PHE A 75 0.32 -15.89 6.79
C PHE A 75 -0.38 -14.88 7.71
N PHE A 76 -0.79 -13.73 7.20
CA PHE A 76 -1.48 -12.71 7.99
C PHE A 76 -2.83 -13.21 8.52
N ARG A 77 -3.59 -13.95 7.73
CA ARG A 77 -4.85 -14.56 8.17
C ARG A 77 -4.62 -15.59 9.27
N ALA A 78 -3.64 -16.48 9.10
CA ALA A 78 -3.29 -17.49 10.10
C ALA A 78 -2.79 -16.88 11.41
N LEU A 79 -2.12 -15.72 11.34
CA LEU A 79 -1.62 -14.96 12.49
C LEU A 79 -2.73 -14.16 13.20
N GLY A 80 -3.90 -13.99 12.58
CA GLY A 80 -5.01 -13.22 13.12
C GLY A 80 -4.84 -11.69 13.02
N VAL A 81 -4.07 -11.21 12.04
CA VAL A 81 -3.89 -9.78 11.76
C VAL A 81 -5.23 -9.15 11.40
N ARG A 82 -5.56 -8.02 12.03
CA ARG A 82 -6.83 -7.32 11.81
C ARG A 82 -6.81 -6.32 10.65
N LEU A 83 -5.68 -5.65 10.43
CA LEU A 83 -5.49 -4.69 9.35
C LEU A 83 -4.33 -5.15 8.47
N VAL A 84 -4.63 -5.41 7.20
CA VAL A 84 -3.62 -5.75 6.18
C VAL A 84 -3.35 -4.54 5.30
N HIS A 85 -2.09 -4.15 5.17
CA HIS A 85 -1.63 -3.03 4.36
C HIS A 85 -0.69 -3.53 3.26
N TYR A 86 -1.06 -3.28 2.00
CA TYR A 86 -0.12 -3.36 0.88
C TYR A 86 0.57 -2.00 0.72
N LYS A 87 1.82 -1.91 1.13
CA LYS A 87 2.62 -0.68 1.07
C LYS A 87 3.25 -0.56 -0.31
N CYS A 88 2.60 0.20 -1.17
CA CYS A 88 3.17 0.61 -2.45
C CYS A 88 4.03 1.88 -2.34
N CYS A 89 4.73 2.23 -3.40
CA CYS A 89 5.46 3.48 -3.48
C CYS A 89 4.53 4.68 -3.24
N SER A 90 5.05 5.72 -2.60
CA SER A 90 4.32 6.99 -2.41
C SER A 90 3.95 7.70 -3.71
N THR A 91 4.54 7.28 -4.83
CA THR A 91 4.24 7.75 -6.19
C THR A 91 3.27 6.84 -6.95
N PHE A 92 2.81 5.73 -6.36
CA PHE A 92 1.91 4.76 -6.99
C PHE A 92 2.41 4.22 -8.33
N ASP A 93 3.70 4.31 -8.58
CA ASP A 93 4.31 3.85 -9.84
C ASP A 93 4.08 2.36 -10.03
N SER A 94 3.33 2.05 -11.08
CA SER A 94 2.81 0.73 -11.40
C SER A 94 2.34 0.71 -12.85
N ALA A 95 2.30 -0.47 -13.46
CA ALA A 95 1.85 -0.64 -14.83
C ALA A 95 1.04 -1.94 -14.99
N PRO A 96 0.25 -2.12 -16.06
CA PRO A 96 -0.55 -3.33 -16.26
C PRO A 96 0.26 -4.62 -16.21
N ASN A 97 1.52 -4.60 -16.66
CA ASN A 97 2.35 -5.79 -16.79
C ASN A 97 3.44 -5.93 -15.71
N VAL A 98 3.69 -4.88 -14.91
CA VAL A 98 4.72 -4.88 -13.86
C VAL A 98 4.28 -4.06 -12.66
N GLY A 99 4.46 -4.60 -11.46
CA GLY A 99 4.09 -3.95 -10.21
C GLY A 99 2.60 -3.60 -10.12
N ASN A 100 1.72 -4.40 -10.72
CA ASN A 100 0.31 -4.09 -10.86
C ASN A 100 -0.41 -4.10 -9.51
N LEU A 101 -0.84 -2.92 -9.04
CA LEU A 101 -1.52 -2.74 -7.76
C LEU A 101 -2.88 -3.45 -7.70
N ALA A 102 -3.61 -3.55 -8.81
CA ALA A 102 -4.87 -4.28 -8.82
C ALA A 102 -4.67 -5.78 -8.60
N VAL A 103 -3.60 -6.36 -9.16
CA VAL A 103 -3.22 -7.76 -8.91
C VAL A 103 -2.86 -7.98 -7.44
N ALA A 104 -2.14 -7.04 -6.81
CA ALA A 104 -1.81 -7.13 -5.39
C ALA A 104 -3.07 -7.08 -4.50
N VAL A 105 -3.99 -6.16 -4.78
CA VAL A 105 -5.29 -6.08 -4.09
C VAL A 105 -6.08 -7.38 -4.26
N GLN A 106 -6.19 -7.90 -5.49
CA GLN A 106 -6.90 -9.14 -5.77
C GLN A 106 -6.27 -10.36 -5.09
N ALA A 107 -4.94 -10.38 -4.96
CA ALA A 107 -4.21 -11.45 -4.29
C ALA A 107 -4.42 -11.45 -2.76
N LEU A 108 -4.53 -10.27 -2.13
CA LEU A 108 -4.73 -10.15 -0.69
C LEU A 108 -6.21 -10.20 -0.27
N ARG A 109 -7.11 -9.79 -1.15
CA ARG A 109 -8.53 -9.65 -0.84
C ARG A 109 -9.19 -10.89 -0.23
N PRO A 110 -8.90 -12.13 -0.65
CA PRO A 110 -9.48 -13.34 -0.06
C PRO A 110 -9.13 -13.58 1.42
N PHE A 111 -8.12 -12.89 1.93
CA PHE A 111 -7.59 -13.09 3.29
C PHE A 111 -8.04 -12.04 4.29
N VAL A 112 -8.90 -11.11 3.88
CA VAL A 112 -9.49 -10.06 4.74
C VAL A 112 -11.00 -10.13 4.69
N ASP A 113 -11.64 -9.98 5.85
CA ASP A 113 -13.09 -10.17 5.97
C ASP A 113 -13.87 -8.91 5.57
N HIS A 114 -13.30 -7.72 5.75
CA HIS A 114 -13.99 -6.48 5.43
C HIS A 114 -14.06 -6.24 3.91
N PRO A 115 -15.23 -5.89 3.34
CA PRO A 115 -15.41 -5.74 1.89
C PRO A 115 -14.66 -4.56 1.29
N THR A 116 -14.43 -3.49 2.05
CA THR A 116 -13.86 -2.24 1.56
C THR A 116 -12.34 -2.28 1.55
N VAL A 117 -11.74 -1.85 0.43
CA VAL A 117 -10.31 -1.58 0.30
C VAL A 117 -10.10 -0.08 0.34
N VAL A 118 -9.35 0.41 1.34
CA VAL A 118 -9.02 1.83 1.47
C VAL A 118 -7.72 2.12 0.75
N ILE A 119 -7.71 3.16 -0.09
CA ILE A 119 -6.54 3.62 -0.82
C ILE A 119 -6.16 5.00 -0.30
N LEU A 120 -4.95 5.12 0.24
CA LEU A 120 -4.41 6.37 0.77
C LEU A 120 -3.33 6.90 -0.18
N GLY A 121 -3.63 7.97 -0.87
CA GLY A 121 -2.68 8.71 -1.69
C GLY A 121 -2.03 9.85 -0.90
N GLY A 122 -0.74 10.05 -1.15
CA GLY A 122 0.03 11.10 -0.50
C GLY A 122 0.74 10.65 0.78
N GLN A 123 1.96 11.15 0.95
CA GLN A 123 2.81 10.99 2.12
C GLN A 123 3.58 12.30 2.32
N PRO A 124 3.00 13.28 3.05
CA PRO A 124 3.56 14.64 3.16
C PRO A 124 4.99 14.67 3.73
N SER A 125 5.34 13.75 4.63
CA SER A 125 6.71 13.60 5.16
C SER A 125 7.75 13.33 4.07
N LEU A 126 7.34 12.72 2.96
CA LEU A 126 8.16 12.51 1.76
C LEU A 126 7.90 13.52 0.65
N ARG A 127 7.19 14.63 0.95
CA ARG A 127 6.78 15.64 -0.04
C ARG A 127 5.96 15.04 -1.20
N ARG A 128 5.04 14.15 -0.86
CA ARG A 128 4.02 13.57 -1.76
C ARG A 128 2.65 13.99 -1.25
N TYR A 129 1.81 14.51 -2.13
CA TYR A 129 0.52 15.06 -1.75
C TYR A 129 -0.57 14.51 -2.67
N CYS A 130 -1.77 14.31 -2.13
CA CYS A 130 -2.92 13.91 -2.92
C CYS A 130 -4.07 14.89 -2.68
N ALA A 131 -4.58 15.49 -3.74
CA ALA A 131 -5.72 16.40 -3.69
C ALA A 131 -6.70 16.09 -4.84
N PHE A 132 -7.96 15.91 -4.49
CA PHE A 132 -9.03 15.55 -5.46
C PHE A 132 -8.62 14.36 -6.35
N SER A 133 -8.08 13.32 -5.72
CA SER A 133 -7.51 12.11 -6.33
C SER A 133 -6.24 12.33 -7.16
N ASN A 134 -5.83 13.55 -7.43
CA ASN A 134 -4.59 13.82 -8.16
C ASN A 134 -3.38 13.76 -7.21
N LEU A 135 -2.38 13.01 -7.62
CA LEU A 135 -1.12 12.86 -6.91
C LEU A 135 -0.10 13.89 -7.40
N PHE A 136 0.61 14.45 -6.42
CA PHE A 136 1.68 15.42 -6.63
C PHE A 136 2.95 14.94 -5.93
N ALA A 137 4.10 15.25 -6.51
CA ALA A 137 5.40 14.93 -5.95
C ALA A 137 6.38 16.08 -6.12
N ALA A 138 7.22 16.29 -5.10
CA ALA A 138 8.28 17.29 -5.18
C ALA A 138 9.48 16.75 -5.97
N SER A 139 10.10 17.66 -6.75
CA SER A 139 11.40 17.49 -7.39
C SER A 139 12.19 18.79 -7.17
N GLY A 140 13.27 18.72 -6.41
CA GLY A 140 13.93 19.93 -5.92
C GLY A 140 12.96 20.78 -5.10
N ASP A 141 12.87 22.06 -5.38
CA ASP A 141 12.00 23.00 -4.66
C ASP A 141 10.56 23.09 -5.24
N ALA A 142 10.32 22.49 -6.40
CA ALA A 142 9.02 22.52 -7.05
C ALA A 142 8.19 21.28 -6.74
N VAL A 143 6.86 21.45 -6.68
CA VAL A 143 5.89 20.36 -6.61
C VAL A 143 5.21 20.23 -7.96
N HIS A 144 5.24 19.04 -8.52
CA HIS A 144 4.64 18.74 -9.82
C HIS A 144 3.47 17.79 -9.67
N ARG A 145 2.43 17.95 -10.47
CA ARG A 145 1.45 16.89 -10.69
C ARG A 145 2.18 15.69 -11.27
N LEU A 146 1.85 14.47 -10.83
CA LEU A 146 2.69 13.30 -11.05
C LEU A 146 2.95 12.98 -12.53
N ASP A 147 1.95 13.16 -13.38
CA ASP A 147 2.03 12.98 -14.83
C ASP A 147 2.92 14.02 -15.55
N ARG A 148 3.33 15.08 -14.84
CA ARG A 148 4.25 16.13 -15.29
C ARG A 148 5.54 16.18 -14.48
N HIS A 149 5.70 15.24 -13.54
CA HIS A 149 6.92 15.17 -12.74
C HIS A 149 8.12 14.78 -13.62
N PRO A 150 9.26 15.49 -13.57
CA PRO A 150 10.36 15.29 -14.52
C PRO A 150 10.91 13.86 -14.54
N THR A 151 10.88 13.15 -13.43
CA THR A 151 11.34 11.75 -13.34
C THR A 151 10.19 10.78 -13.51
N MET A 152 9.08 10.95 -12.75
CA MET A 152 8.01 9.93 -12.69
C MET A 152 7.22 9.81 -14.00
N SER A 153 7.00 10.90 -14.75
CA SER A 153 6.35 10.84 -16.06
C SER A 153 7.15 10.04 -17.09
N ARG A 154 8.45 9.83 -16.84
CA ARG A 154 9.39 9.11 -17.70
C ARG A 154 10.09 7.96 -16.97
N HIS A 155 9.47 7.44 -15.91
CA HIS A 155 10.06 6.35 -15.15
C HIS A 155 10.32 5.14 -16.07
N PRO A 156 11.54 4.54 -16.06
CA PRO A 156 11.93 3.55 -17.07
C PRO A 156 11.08 2.28 -17.06
N ALA A 157 10.58 1.86 -15.89
CA ALA A 157 9.77 0.64 -15.75
C ALA A 157 8.25 0.95 -15.69
N THR A 158 7.88 1.99 -14.98
CA THR A 158 6.49 2.32 -14.64
C THR A 158 6.24 3.83 -14.84
N PRO A 159 6.23 4.35 -16.08
CA PRO A 159 5.99 5.77 -16.33
C PRO A 159 4.56 6.15 -15.89
N MET A 160 4.47 7.22 -15.09
CA MET A 160 3.20 7.73 -14.55
C MET A 160 2.64 8.81 -15.47
N GLY A 161 1.83 8.39 -16.45
CA GLY A 161 1.16 9.27 -17.41
C GLY A 161 -0.19 9.82 -16.95
N GLU A 162 -0.68 9.38 -15.78
CA GLU A 162 -1.94 9.83 -15.18
C GLU A 162 -1.73 10.12 -13.69
N ALA A 163 -2.17 11.28 -13.25
CA ALA A 163 -2.06 11.70 -11.86
C ALA A 163 -3.34 11.44 -11.04
N ASP A 164 -4.51 11.33 -11.68
CA ASP A 164 -5.74 10.89 -10.99
C ASP A 164 -5.63 9.40 -10.68
N LEU A 165 -5.43 9.08 -9.38
CA LEU A 165 -5.24 7.71 -8.92
C LEU A 165 -6.42 6.79 -9.26
N ARG A 166 -7.65 7.31 -9.34
CA ARG A 166 -8.82 6.50 -9.72
C ARG A 166 -8.69 6.02 -11.17
N ARG A 167 -8.29 6.95 -12.07
CA ARG A 167 -8.06 6.62 -13.48
C ARG A 167 -6.86 5.71 -13.65
N HIS A 168 -5.76 6.01 -12.97
CA HIS A 168 -4.58 5.17 -13.01
C HIS A 168 -4.92 3.73 -12.55
N LEU A 169 -5.55 3.57 -11.39
CA LEU A 169 -5.91 2.25 -10.86
C LEU A 169 -6.92 1.50 -11.74
N ALA A 170 -7.83 2.23 -12.41
CA ALA A 170 -8.74 1.64 -13.39
C ALA A 170 -7.98 1.04 -14.59
N THR A 171 -6.90 1.67 -15.07
CA THR A 171 -6.07 1.10 -16.15
C THR A 171 -5.34 -0.18 -15.73
N LEU A 172 -5.15 -0.37 -14.43
CA LEU A 172 -4.56 -1.59 -13.86
C LEU A 172 -5.58 -2.72 -13.66
N GLY A 173 -6.88 -2.43 -13.83
CA GLY A 173 -7.95 -3.40 -13.66
C GLY A 173 -8.62 -3.41 -12.27
N LEU A 174 -8.47 -2.35 -11.48
CA LEU A 174 -9.09 -2.28 -10.15
C LEU A 174 -10.61 -1.95 -10.20
N GLY A 175 -11.13 -1.53 -11.34
CA GLY A 175 -12.53 -1.15 -11.49
C GLY A 175 -12.83 0.28 -10.99
N ALA A 176 -14.08 0.53 -10.63
CA ALA A 176 -14.49 1.84 -10.14
C ALA A 176 -13.98 2.09 -8.72
N VAL A 177 -13.25 3.18 -8.53
CA VAL A 177 -12.76 3.62 -7.22
C VAL A 177 -13.53 4.87 -6.80
N ALA A 178 -14.31 4.77 -5.72
CA ALA A 178 -14.95 5.92 -5.09
C ALA A 178 -13.90 6.84 -4.46
N ALA A 179 -14.19 8.13 -4.40
CA ALA A 179 -13.24 9.09 -3.86
C ALA A 179 -13.83 9.87 -2.68
N VAL A 180 -13.03 9.97 -1.63
CA VAL A 180 -13.27 10.88 -0.52
C VAL A 180 -12.32 12.06 -0.67
N HIS A 181 -12.87 13.22 -1.02
CA HIS A 181 -12.09 14.44 -1.19
C HIS A 181 -12.04 15.27 0.09
N TYR A 182 -11.04 16.15 0.18
CA TYR A 182 -10.77 16.99 1.33
C TYR A 182 -12.02 17.62 1.99
N PRO A 183 -13.01 18.21 1.27
CA PRO A 183 -14.18 18.78 1.94
C PRO A 183 -15.05 17.78 2.71
N LEU A 184 -14.97 16.48 2.38
CA LEU A 184 -15.69 15.42 3.10
C LEU A 184 -14.98 14.97 4.39
N LEU A 185 -13.66 15.16 4.47
CA LEU A 185 -12.88 14.77 5.64
C LEU A 185 -13.21 15.60 6.87
N GLU A 186 -13.73 16.80 6.68
CA GLU A 186 -14.17 17.71 7.76
C GLU A 186 -15.52 17.31 8.37
N ASN A 187 -16.26 16.40 7.71
CA ASN A 187 -17.56 15.94 8.16
C ASN A 187 -17.55 14.42 8.45
N GLY A 188 -17.16 14.06 9.67
CA GLY A 188 -17.02 12.67 10.10
C GLY A 188 -18.29 11.82 9.94
N ALA A 189 -19.48 12.38 10.17
CA ALA A 189 -20.74 11.65 10.01
C ALA A 189 -21.02 11.30 8.55
N ARG A 190 -20.74 12.24 7.63
CA ARG A 190 -20.91 12.03 6.19
C ARG A 190 -19.87 11.04 5.66
N LEU A 191 -18.64 11.11 6.18
CA LEU A 191 -17.58 10.15 5.85
C LEU A 191 -17.97 8.74 6.30
N ALA A 192 -18.44 8.58 7.53
CA ALA A 192 -18.88 7.29 8.06
C ALA A 192 -20.04 6.71 7.25
N GLY A 193 -21.03 7.53 6.86
CA GLY A 193 -22.14 7.11 6.00
C GLY A 193 -21.66 6.64 4.62
N LEU A 194 -20.68 7.33 4.03
CA LEU A 194 -20.13 6.96 2.73
C LEU A 194 -19.34 5.64 2.79
N VAL A 195 -18.56 5.43 3.84
CA VAL A 195 -17.84 4.16 4.05
C VAL A 195 -18.80 3.00 4.29
N ALA A 196 -19.87 3.22 5.03
CA ALA A 196 -20.88 2.19 5.30
C ALA A 196 -21.74 1.82 4.08
N SER A 197 -21.79 2.67 3.04
CA SER A 197 -22.56 2.46 1.81
C SER A 197 -21.79 1.72 0.70
N GLN A 198 -20.50 1.45 0.90
CA GLN A 198 -19.65 0.71 -0.05
C GLN A 198 -19.59 -0.78 0.30
#